data_61fdf2f1cfd51bb92c782dcf53cc997b
#
_entry.id   61fdf2f1cfd51bb92c782dcf53cc997b
#
_cell.length_a   1.000
_cell.length_b   1.000
_cell.length_c   1.000
_cell.angle_alpha   90.00
_cell.angle_beta   90.00
_cell.angle_gamma   90.00
#
_symmetry.space_group_name_H-M   'P 1'
#
loop_
_entity.id
_entity.type
_entity.pdbx_description
1 polymer ?
#
loop_
_entity_poly.entity_id
_entity_poly.type
_entity_poly.pdbx_seq_one_letter_code
_entity_poly.pdbx_strand_id
1 'polypeptide(L)'
;MKKTVLITGASGSMGSAALKQIAETNKYNITILLREKKTNIKLAKVLKKRYREVLNVIFGDLSDFNTCEKCVRNADYIIHCAAIIPPAADHNPSQTYKSNFLATVNLINAAKASPKSAEVKFINIGTVAQYGNRTFKHPWIRTGDPLLPSPLDFYGATKTMAEREVIESGLKFWVSLRQSGVLYEKIMLNNMSDWIVFHTPWNTAIEWATAEMSGLLLKNILEKSDTETLSSEFWKKVYNIGNGKFARVQVLKLLTEVLP
;
A
#
# COMPACT_ATOMS: atom_id res chain seq x y z
N MET A 1 -25.33 9.02 6.95
CA MET A 1 -24.61 7.78 7.33
C MET A 1 -23.10 7.99 7.20
N LYS A 2 -22.27 7.36 8.07
CA LYS A 2 -20.82 7.36 7.88
C LYS A 2 -20.47 6.55 6.63
N LYS A 3 -19.54 7.06 5.80
CA LYS A 3 -19.01 6.30 4.67
C LYS A 3 -18.15 5.14 5.16
N THR A 4 -18.07 4.07 4.37
CA THR A 4 -17.33 2.86 4.70
C THR A 4 -16.01 2.80 3.94
N VAL A 5 -14.92 2.58 4.66
CA VAL A 5 -13.57 2.44 4.11
C VAL A 5 -13.11 0.99 4.28
N LEU A 6 -12.84 0.32 3.18
CA LEU A 6 -12.14 -0.98 3.19
C LEU A 6 -10.63 -0.74 3.19
N ILE A 7 -9.91 -1.30 4.15
CA ILE A 7 -8.45 -1.29 4.18
C ILE A 7 -7.93 -2.72 4.08
N THR A 8 -7.27 -3.05 2.99
CA THR A 8 -6.53 -4.30 2.87
C THR A 8 -5.09 -4.10 3.33
N GLY A 9 -4.45 -5.14 3.85
CA GLY A 9 -3.08 -5.01 4.36
C GLY A 9 -2.96 -4.27 5.70
N ALA A 10 -4.05 -4.18 6.48
CA ALA A 10 -4.09 -3.48 7.76
C ALA A 10 -3.15 -4.04 8.85
N SER A 11 -2.58 -5.23 8.66
CA SER A 11 -1.53 -5.80 9.53
C SER A 11 -0.11 -5.36 9.14
N GLY A 12 0.07 -4.70 8.00
CA GLY A 12 1.35 -4.13 7.55
C GLY A 12 1.56 -2.71 8.08
N SER A 13 2.76 -2.17 7.91
CA SER A 13 3.15 -0.84 8.44
C SER A 13 2.24 0.28 7.90
N MET A 14 2.10 0.39 6.61
CA MET A 14 1.32 1.45 5.98
C MET A 14 -0.19 1.29 6.24
N GLY A 15 -0.72 0.06 6.09
CA GLY A 15 -2.15 -0.20 6.33
C GLY A 15 -2.55 -0.02 7.79
N SER A 16 -1.67 -0.35 8.76
CA SER A 16 -1.93 -0.11 10.18
C SER A 16 -1.89 1.38 10.53
N ALA A 17 -0.98 2.15 9.91
CA ALA A 17 -0.92 3.59 10.08
C ALA A 17 -2.17 4.27 9.48
N ALA A 18 -2.61 3.85 8.30
CA ALA A 18 -3.86 4.33 7.69
C ALA A 18 -5.08 4.02 8.58
N LEU A 19 -5.18 2.77 9.07
CA LEU A 19 -6.24 2.37 10.00
C LEU A 19 -6.27 3.28 11.23
N LYS A 20 -5.12 3.51 11.88
CA LYS A 20 -5.02 4.38 13.05
C LYS A 20 -5.50 5.79 12.72
N GLN A 21 -4.93 6.42 11.72
CA GLN A 21 -5.23 7.80 11.32
C GLN A 21 -6.70 8.01 10.96
N ILE A 22 -7.31 7.04 10.26
CA ILE A 22 -8.72 7.13 9.84
C ILE A 22 -9.66 6.82 11.01
N ALA A 23 -9.37 5.80 11.82
CA ALA A 23 -10.22 5.42 12.95
C ALA A 23 -10.29 6.52 14.03
N GLU A 24 -9.18 7.22 14.28
CA GLU A 24 -9.11 8.32 15.26
C GLU A 24 -9.99 9.53 14.86
N THR A 25 -10.37 9.66 13.60
CA THR A 25 -11.32 10.71 13.17
C THR A 25 -12.77 10.42 13.59
N ASN A 26 -13.10 9.18 13.81
CA ASN A 26 -14.47 8.68 14.05
C ASN A 26 -15.50 9.06 12.97
N LYS A 27 -15.04 9.46 11.77
CA LYS A 27 -15.90 9.89 10.64
C LYS A 27 -16.36 8.74 9.75
N TYR A 28 -15.65 7.60 9.77
CA TYR A 28 -15.84 6.48 8.85
C TYR A 28 -16.18 5.19 9.59
N ASN A 29 -16.95 4.33 8.94
CA ASN A 29 -16.97 2.91 9.26
C ASN A 29 -15.80 2.26 8.54
N ILE A 30 -15.04 1.40 9.22
CA ILE A 30 -13.83 0.80 8.66
C ILE A 30 -14.02 -0.72 8.62
N THR A 31 -13.79 -1.30 7.46
CA THR A 31 -13.66 -2.75 7.30
C THR A 31 -12.20 -3.08 7.00
N ILE A 32 -11.62 -4.01 7.73
CA ILE A 32 -10.29 -4.54 7.43
C ILE A 32 -10.38 -6.02 7.09
N LEU A 33 -9.56 -6.44 6.13
CA LEU A 33 -9.38 -7.85 5.81
C LEU A 33 -8.07 -8.35 6.41
N LEU A 34 -8.14 -9.42 7.16
CA LEU A 34 -6.99 -10.11 7.75
C LEU A 34 -6.99 -11.58 7.34
N ARG A 35 -5.83 -12.13 6.98
CA ARG A 35 -5.68 -13.58 6.79
C ARG A 35 -5.86 -14.31 8.13
N GLU A 36 -6.50 -15.46 8.11
CA GLU A 36 -6.77 -16.27 9.31
C GLU A 36 -5.48 -16.94 9.82
N LYS A 37 -4.75 -16.21 10.66
CA LYS A 37 -3.52 -16.64 11.34
C LYS A 37 -3.61 -16.29 12.83
N LYS A 38 -2.99 -17.08 13.70
CA LYS A 38 -2.98 -16.85 15.15
C LYS A 38 -2.59 -15.40 15.52
N THR A 39 -1.58 -14.84 14.85
CA THR A 39 -1.15 -13.46 15.05
C THR A 39 -2.22 -12.45 14.66
N ASN A 40 -2.91 -12.65 13.54
CA ASN A 40 -3.96 -11.76 13.06
C ASN A 40 -5.24 -11.86 13.92
N ILE A 41 -5.55 -13.04 14.46
CA ILE A 41 -6.67 -13.21 15.40
C ILE A 41 -6.40 -12.42 16.68
N LYS A 42 -5.17 -12.48 17.22
CA LYS A 42 -4.76 -11.65 18.37
C LYS A 42 -4.84 -10.17 18.05
N LEU A 43 -4.31 -9.75 16.88
CA LEU A 43 -4.38 -8.37 16.41
C LEU A 43 -5.83 -7.88 16.30
N ALA A 44 -6.71 -8.67 15.70
CA ALA A 44 -8.13 -8.33 15.56
C ALA A 44 -8.80 -8.07 16.91
N LYS A 45 -8.50 -8.89 17.94
CA LYS A 45 -9.03 -8.68 19.29
C LYS A 45 -8.60 -7.33 19.87
N VAL A 46 -7.32 -6.98 19.72
CA VAL A 46 -6.78 -5.69 20.21
C VAL A 46 -7.41 -4.52 19.44
N LEU A 47 -7.47 -4.60 18.12
CA LEU A 47 -8.04 -3.55 17.28
C LEU A 47 -9.55 -3.37 17.51
N LYS A 48 -10.31 -4.46 17.65
CA LYS A 48 -11.74 -4.40 18.00
C LYS A 48 -11.98 -3.77 19.36
N LYS A 49 -11.11 -4.03 20.35
CA LYS A 49 -11.20 -3.37 21.66
C LYS A 49 -10.93 -1.87 21.56
N ARG A 50 -9.95 -1.46 20.73
CA ARG A 50 -9.54 -0.05 20.59
C ARG A 50 -10.50 0.77 19.74
N TYR A 51 -11.04 0.21 18.66
CA TYR A 51 -11.86 0.91 17.66
C TYR A 51 -13.27 0.33 17.55
N ARG A 52 -13.83 -0.12 18.67
CA ARG A 52 -15.09 -0.88 18.78
C ARG A 52 -16.25 -0.33 17.95
N GLU A 53 -16.40 0.99 17.94
CA GLU A 53 -17.57 1.65 17.33
C GLU A 53 -17.51 1.77 15.81
N VAL A 54 -16.31 1.67 15.24
CA VAL A 54 -16.09 1.96 13.82
C VAL A 54 -15.46 0.79 13.05
N LEU A 55 -14.94 -0.23 13.73
CA LEU A 55 -14.14 -1.28 13.11
C LEU A 55 -14.89 -2.59 12.93
N ASN A 56 -15.02 -3.02 11.68
CA ASN A 56 -15.39 -4.37 11.29
C ASN A 56 -14.16 -5.15 10.80
N VAL A 57 -14.05 -6.42 11.17
CA VAL A 57 -12.93 -7.30 10.77
C VAL A 57 -13.49 -8.51 10.03
N ILE A 58 -13.06 -8.68 8.79
CA ILE A 58 -13.34 -9.86 7.96
C ILE A 58 -12.06 -10.72 7.92
N PHE A 59 -12.21 -12.03 8.11
CA PHE A 59 -11.13 -12.99 7.91
C PHE A 59 -11.28 -13.66 6.55
N GLY A 60 -10.17 -13.79 5.82
CA GLY A 60 -10.14 -14.42 4.51
C GLY A 60 -8.87 -14.07 3.73
N ASP A 61 -8.85 -14.43 2.46
CA ASP A 61 -7.75 -14.12 1.54
C ASP A 61 -8.29 -13.43 0.28
N LEU A 62 -7.58 -12.43 -0.24
CA LEU A 62 -7.94 -11.73 -1.47
C LEU A 62 -7.81 -12.60 -2.73
N SER A 63 -7.15 -13.75 -2.64
CA SER A 63 -7.15 -14.75 -3.73
C SER A 63 -8.51 -15.44 -3.90
N ASP A 64 -9.39 -15.36 -2.89
CA ASP A 64 -10.77 -15.82 -2.95
C ASP A 64 -11.70 -14.66 -3.33
N PHE A 65 -12.35 -14.79 -4.47
CA PHE A 65 -13.25 -13.77 -5.01
C PHE A 65 -14.46 -13.52 -4.10
N ASN A 66 -15.04 -14.55 -3.49
CA ASN A 66 -16.18 -14.41 -2.57
C ASN A 66 -15.79 -13.58 -1.34
N THR A 67 -14.55 -13.70 -0.87
CA THR A 67 -14.00 -12.85 0.20
C THR A 67 -13.92 -11.40 -0.26
N CYS A 68 -13.45 -11.14 -1.49
CA CYS A 68 -13.40 -9.80 -2.05
C CYS A 68 -14.80 -9.17 -2.15
N GLU A 69 -15.79 -9.90 -2.64
CA GLU A 69 -17.19 -9.43 -2.72
C GLU A 69 -17.75 -9.02 -1.35
N LYS A 70 -17.54 -9.86 -0.32
CA LYS A 70 -17.96 -9.54 1.05
C LYS A 70 -17.29 -8.26 1.57
N CYS A 71 -16.01 -8.06 1.25
CA CYS A 71 -15.27 -6.89 1.69
C CYS A 71 -15.73 -5.59 1.03
N VAL A 72 -16.03 -5.64 -0.28
CA VAL A 72 -16.33 -4.41 -1.05
C VAL A 72 -17.80 -4.02 -1.04
N ARG A 73 -18.71 -4.91 -0.65
CA ARG A 73 -20.16 -4.74 -0.76
C ARG A 73 -20.68 -3.35 -0.34
N ASN A 74 -20.18 -2.82 0.75
CA ASN A 74 -20.60 -1.53 1.30
C ASN A 74 -19.50 -0.46 1.24
N ALA A 75 -18.40 -0.72 0.56
CA ALA A 75 -17.25 0.17 0.54
C ALA A 75 -17.51 1.41 -0.33
N ASP A 76 -17.36 2.59 0.26
CA ASP A 76 -17.29 3.87 -0.46
C ASP A 76 -15.85 4.17 -0.90
N TYR A 77 -14.89 3.69 -0.10
CA TYR A 77 -13.45 3.77 -0.36
C TYR A 77 -12.80 2.41 -0.21
N ILE A 78 -11.88 2.08 -1.10
CA ILE A 78 -11.00 0.91 -1.01
C ILE A 78 -9.57 1.40 -0.97
N ILE A 79 -8.88 1.17 0.14
CA ILE A 79 -7.43 1.42 0.30
C ILE A 79 -6.73 0.08 0.20
N HIS A 80 -6.07 -0.15 -0.94
CA HIS A 80 -5.41 -1.43 -1.22
C HIS A 80 -3.92 -1.37 -0.91
N CYS A 81 -3.56 -1.66 0.37
CA CYS A 81 -2.17 -1.75 0.84
C CYS A 81 -1.63 -3.18 0.89
N ALA A 82 -2.47 -4.19 0.67
CA ALA A 82 -2.04 -5.59 0.79
C ALA A 82 -1.02 -5.94 -0.30
N ALA A 83 0.16 -6.35 0.10
CA ALA A 83 1.20 -6.88 -0.77
C ALA A 83 2.19 -7.73 0.04
N ILE A 84 2.87 -8.65 -0.63
CA ILE A 84 4.11 -9.27 -0.16
C ILE A 84 5.25 -8.42 -0.70
N ILE A 85 6.15 -7.99 0.19
CA ILE A 85 7.30 -7.13 -0.12
C ILE A 85 8.61 -7.92 -0.02
N PRO A 86 9.72 -7.42 -0.60
CA PRO A 86 11.04 -8.02 -0.40
C PRO A 86 11.44 -8.10 1.09
N PRO A 87 12.25 -9.09 1.51
CA PRO A 87 12.78 -10.18 0.69
C PRO A 87 11.80 -11.34 0.47
N ALA A 88 10.66 -11.38 1.19
CA ALA A 88 9.69 -12.46 1.11
C ALA A 88 9.05 -12.61 -0.30
N ALA A 89 8.98 -11.51 -1.06
CA ALA A 89 8.47 -11.53 -2.42
C ALA A 89 9.35 -12.37 -3.36
N ASP A 90 10.66 -12.26 -3.20
CA ASP A 90 11.63 -12.95 -4.06
C ASP A 90 11.79 -14.42 -3.67
N HIS A 91 11.61 -14.74 -2.38
CA HIS A 91 11.67 -16.11 -1.89
C HIS A 91 10.46 -16.96 -2.28
N ASN A 92 9.31 -16.35 -2.57
CA ASN A 92 8.11 -17.07 -2.95
C ASN A 92 7.36 -16.38 -4.11
N PRO A 93 7.88 -16.49 -5.34
CA PRO A 93 7.32 -15.83 -6.52
C PRO A 93 5.84 -16.19 -6.77
N SER A 94 5.47 -17.45 -6.62
CA SER A 94 4.09 -17.92 -6.83
C SER A 94 3.12 -17.27 -5.84
N GLN A 95 3.47 -17.20 -4.56
CA GLN A 95 2.64 -16.55 -3.55
C GLN A 95 2.61 -15.03 -3.77
N THR A 96 3.71 -14.44 -4.22
CA THR A 96 3.80 -13.01 -4.54
C THR A 96 2.87 -12.67 -5.70
N TYR A 97 2.87 -13.48 -6.77
CA TYR A 97 1.94 -13.32 -7.88
C TYR A 97 0.47 -13.36 -7.41
N LYS A 98 0.11 -14.35 -6.61
CA LYS A 98 -1.26 -14.47 -6.05
C LYS A 98 -1.63 -13.27 -5.18
N SER A 99 -0.73 -12.85 -4.30
CA SER A 99 -1.03 -11.79 -3.33
C SER A 99 -0.95 -10.37 -3.88
N ASN A 100 -0.06 -10.11 -4.86
CA ASN A 100 0.17 -8.76 -5.37
C ASN A 100 -0.61 -8.48 -6.65
N PHE A 101 -0.77 -9.49 -7.52
CA PHE A 101 -1.46 -9.34 -8.79
C PHE A 101 -2.89 -9.89 -8.75
N LEU A 102 -3.07 -11.21 -8.57
CA LEU A 102 -4.42 -11.81 -8.61
C LEU A 102 -5.36 -11.23 -7.55
N ALA A 103 -4.85 -10.94 -6.36
CA ALA A 103 -5.63 -10.30 -5.30
C ALA A 103 -6.13 -8.90 -5.73
N THR A 104 -5.31 -8.14 -6.46
CA THR A 104 -5.71 -6.82 -7.00
C THR A 104 -6.79 -6.99 -8.07
N VAL A 105 -6.62 -7.95 -8.99
CA VAL A 105 -7.62 -8.29 -10.03
C VAL A 105 -8.95 -8.65 -9.40
N ASN A 106 -8.95 -9.56 -8.42
CA ASN A 106 -10.16 -9.98 -7.72
C ASN A 106 -10.86 -8.81 -7.03
N LEU A 107 -10.08 -7.95 -6.36
CA LEU A 107 -10.63 -6.80 -5.64
C LEU A 107 -11.26 -5.77 -6.60
N ILE A 108 -10.63 -5.52 -7.76
CA ILE A 108 -11.17 -4.66 -8.82
C ILE A 108 -12.47 -5.27 -9.37
N ASN A 109 -12.48 -6.55 -9.71
CA ASN A 109 -13.66 -7.21 -10.25
C ASN A 109 -14.83 -7.22 -9.24
N ALA A 110 -14.54 -7.47 -7.97
CA ALA A 110 -15.54 -7.35 -6.90
C ALA A 110 -16.06 -5.92 -6.75
N ALA A 111 -15.19 -4.91 -6.84
CA ALA A 111 -15.60 -3.50 -6.79
C ALA A 111 -16.51 -3.13 -7.97
N LYS A 112 -16.21 -3.63 -9.18
CA LYS A 112 -17.06 -3.43 -10.38
C LYS A 112 -18.41 -4.12 -10.26
N ALA A 113 -18.47 -5.28 -9.62
CA ALA A 113 -19.71 -6.03 -9.38
C ALA A 113 -20.51 -5.50 -8.19
N SER A 114 -19.96 -4.61 -7.37
CA SER A 114 -20.63 -4.12 -6.17
C SER A 114 -21.79 -3.17 -6.48
N PRO A 115 -22.79 -3.05 -5.59
CA PRO A 115 -23.87 -2.07 -5.72
C PRO A 115 -23.37 -0.61 -5.80
N LYS A 116 -22.15 -0.35 -5.31
CA LYS A 116 -21.52 0.99 -5.31
C LYS A 116 -20.50 1.19 -6.44
N SER A 117 -20.48 0.34 -7.44
CA SER A 117 -19.49 0.36 -8.53
C SER A 117 -19.33 1.72 -9.22
N ALA A 118 -20.42 2.49 -9.34
CA ALA A 118 -20.41 3.82 -9.95
C ALA A 118 -19.75 4.91 -9.09
N GLU A 119 -19.64 4.70 -7.78
CA GLU A 119 -19.21 5.71 -6.81
C GLU A 119 -17.97 5.31 -6.00
N VAL A 120 -17.66 4.01 -5.95
CA VAL A 120 -16.53 3.50 -5.17
C VAL A 120 -15.21 4.12 -5.63
N LYS A 121 -14.42 4.55 -4.66
CA LYS A 121 -13.13 5.19 -4.88
C LYS A 121 -12.01 4.22 -4.53
N PHE A 122 -11.26 3.79 -5.54
CA PHE A 122 -10.20 2.78 -5.43
C PHE A 122 -8.83 3.45 -5.33
N ILE A 123 -8.17 3.32 -4.18
CA ILE A 123 -6.84 3.85 -3.90
C ILE A 123 -5.86 2.68 -3.86
N ASN A 124 -5.10 2.52 -4.93
CA ASN A 124 -4.06 1.50 -5.04
C ASN A 124 -2.73 2.03 -4.49
N ILE A 125 -2.06 1.24 -3.68
CA ILE A 125 -0.69 1.53 -3.29
C ILE A 125 0.27 0.81 -4.22
N GLY A 126 0.83 1.56 -5.17
CA GLY A 126 1.91 1.15 -6.06
C GLY A 126 3.27 1.24 -5.38
N THR A 127 4.33 1.22 -6.17
CA THR A 127 5.72 1.33 -5.67
C THR A 127 6.62 2.00 -6.69
N VAL A 128 7.62 2.76 -6.23
CA VAL A 128 8.67 3.29 -7.10
C VAL A 128 9.61 2.20 -7.63
N ALA A 129 9.61 1.00 -7.05
CA ALA A 129 10.36 -0.14 -7.57
C ALA A 129 9.98 -0.51 -9.02
N GLN A 130 8.77 -0.13 -9.46
CA GLN A 130 8.31 -0.30 -10.85
C GLN A 130 9.20 0.39 -11.88
N TYR A 131 9.92 1.43 -11.51
CA TYR A 131 10.84 2.13 -12.41
C TYR A 131 12.18 1.42 -12.60
N GLY A 132 12.47 0.40 -11.79
CA GLY A 132 13.71 -0.36 -11.83
C GLY A 132 14.94 0.45 -11.43
N ASN A 133 16.10 -0.01 -11.89
CA ASN A 133 17.37 0.64 -11.58
C ASN A 133 17.54 1.93 -12.38
N ARG A 134 17.69 3.05 -11.69
CA ARG A 134 17.93 4.36 -12.31
C ARG A 134 19.43 4.64 -12.39
N THR A 135 19.86 5.13 -13.55
CA THR A 135 21.26 5.47 -13.78
C THR A 135 21.60 6.88 -13.30
N PHE A 136 22.90 7.16 -13.17
CA PHE A 136 23.41 8.51 -12.87
C PHE A 136 22.91 9.60 -13.83
N LYS A 137 22.63 9.25 -15.07
CA LYS A 137 22.16 10.21 -16.10
C LYS A 137 20.71 10.62 -15.87
N HIS A 138 19.89 9.76 -15.25
CA HIS A 138 18.48 9.99 -15.01
C HIS A 138 18.07 9.51 -13.61
N PRO A 139 18.62 10.11 -12.54
CA PRO A 139 18.38 9.64 -11.17
C PRO A 139 16.96 9.98 -10.67
N TRP A 140 16.36 11.02 -11.23
CA TRP A 140 15.04 11.50 -10.82
C TRP A 140 13.93 10.74 -11.55
N ILE A 141 12.87 10.40 -10.80
CA ILE A 141 11.73 9.62 -11.30
C ILE A 141 10.53 10.55 -11.47
N ARG A 142 9.93 10.50 -12.66
CA ARG A 142 8.66 11.17 -12.97
C ARG A 142 7.59 10.14 -13.27
N THR A 143 6.32 10.45 -13.05
CA THR A 143 5.19 9.53 -13.29
C THR A 143 5.07 9.07 -14.75
N GLY A 144 5.54 9.88 -15.70
CA GLY A 144 5.57 9.55 -17.14
C GLY A 144 6.80 8.73 -17.57
N ASP A 145 7.75 8.45 -16.69
CA ASP A 145 8.92 7.66 -17.06
C ASP A 145 8.54 6.20 -17.31
N PRO A 146 9.28 5.50 -18.22
CA PRO A 146 9.06 4.07 -18.46
C PRO A 146 9.18 3.23 -17.21
N LEU A 147 8.30 2.24 -17.08
CA LEU A 147 8.35 1.23 -16.03
C LEU A 147 9.23 0.08 -16.50
N LEU A 148 10.35 -0.14 -15.81
CA LEU A 148 11.36 -1.12 -16.18
C LEU A 148 11.80 -1.92 -14.93
N PRO A 149 10.88 -2.65 -14.27
CA PRO A 149 11.26 -3.47 -13.12
C PRO A 149 12.32 -4.49 -13.53
N SER A 150 13.28 -4.76 -12.66
CA SER A 150 14.26 -5.81 -12.91
C SER A 150 13.53 -7.14 -13.13
N PRO A 151 13.99 -7.99 -14.10
CA PRO A 151 13.42 -9.32 -14.29
C PRO A 151 13.52 -10.21 -13.04
N LEU A 152 14.44 -9.91 -12.14
CA LEU A 152 14.62 -10.64 -10.88
C LEU A 152 13.85 -10.03 -9.72
N ASP A 153 13.23 -8.85 -9.89
CA ASP A 153 12.38 -8.19 -8.88
C ASP A 153 10.92 -8.60 -9.07
N PHE A 154 10.54 -9.73 -8.49
CA PHE A 154 9.15 -10.20 -8.53
C PHE A 154 8.16 -9.24 -7.89
N TYR A 155 8.60 -8.48 -6.87
CA TYR A 155 7.79 -7.46 -6.26
C TYR A 155 7.47 -6.34 -7.27
N GLY A 156 8.50 -5.72 -7.85
CA GLY A 156 8.32 -4.66 -8.84
C GLY A 156 7.52 -5.11 -10.05
N ALA A 157 7.80 -6.31 -10.57
CA ALA A 157 7.08 -6.89 -11.71
C ALA A 157 5.59 -7.08 -11.39
N THR A 158 5.25 -7.75 -10.28
CA THR A 158 3.84 -8.01 -9.90
C THR A 158 3.09 -6.73 -9.54
N LYS A 159 3.74 -5.74 -8.95
CA LYS A 159 3.13 -4.43 -8.68
C LYS A 159 2.90 -3.62 -9.96
N THR A 160 3.78 -3.75 -10.97
CA THR A 160 3.57 -3.15 -12.30
C THR A 160 2.35 -3.75 -13.00
N MET A 161 2.24 -5.09 -12.99
CA MET A 161 1.06 -5.78 -13.54
C MET A 161 -0.23 -5.35 -12.82
N ALA A 162 -0.21 -5.31 -11.49
CA ALA A 162 -1.37 -4.92 -10.68
C ALA A 162 -1.80 -3.46 -10.94
N GLU A 163 -0.85 -2.55 -11.07
CA GLU A 163 -1.16 -1.15 -11.40
C GLU A 163 -1.81 -1.02 -12.78
N ARG A 164 -1.36 -1.78 -13.76
CA ARG A 164 -1.98 -1.82 -15.08
C ARG A 164 -3.46 -2.21 -15.00
N GLU A 165 -3.78 -3.23 -14.23
CA GLU A 165 -5.19 -3.64 -14.01
C GLU A 165 -6.03 -2.52 -13.37
N VAL A 166 -5.44 -1.74 -12.46
CA VAL A 166 -6.11 -0.58 -11.86
C VAL A 166 -6.37 0.50 -12.91
N ILE A 167 -5.39 0.82 -13.74
CA ILE A 167 -5.50 1.83 -14.81
C ILE A 167 -6.57 1.42 -15.83
N GLU A 168 -6.58 0.15 -16.23
CA GLU A 168 -7.49 -0.42 -17.22
C GLU A 168 -8.82 -0.91 -16.61
N SER A 169 -9.03 -0.74 -15.30
CA SER A 169 -10.18 -1.28 -14.57
C SER A 169 -11.54 -0.84 -15.07
N GLY A 170 -11.63 0.33 -15.68
CA GLY A 170 -12.90 0.98 -16.02
C GLY A 170 -13.63 1.60 -14.81
N LEU A 171 -13.08 1.54 -13.60
CA LEU A 171 -13.64 2.22 -12.43
C LEU A 171 -13.64 3.75 -12.66
N LYS A 172 -14.71 4.40 -12.25
CA LYS A 172 -14.87 5.86 -12.42
C LYS A 172 -13.86 6.65 -11.58
N PHE A 173 -13.56 6.16 -10.39
CA PHE A 173 -12.65 6.81 -9.44
C PHE A 173 -11.57 5.82 -8.98
N TRP A 174 -10.40 5.92 -9.55
CA TRP A 174 -9.21 5.19 -9.11
C TRP A 174 -8.01 6.13 -9.05
N VAL A 175 -7.05 5.80 -8.21
CA VAL A 175 -5.73 6.45 -8.14
C VAL A 175 -4.69 5.39 -7.80
N SER A 176 -3.51 5.46 -8.40
CA SER A 176 -2.35 4.66 -8.01
C SER A 176 -1.27 5.55 -7.43
N LEU A 177 -0.86 5.22 -6.20
CA LEU A 177 0.12 5.95 -5.43
C LEU A 177 1.40 5.11 -5.35
N ARG A 178 2.40 5.43 -6.19
CA ARG A 178 3.69 4.75 -6.20
C ARG A 178 4.51 5.21 -4.99
N GLN A 179 4.47 4.41 -3.93
CA GLN A 179 5.13 4.69 -2.68
C GLN A 179 6.64 4.51 -2.79
N SER A 180 7.40 5.47 -2.28
CA SER A 180 8.84 5.36 -2.02
C SER A 180 9.14 4.42 -0.85
N GLY A 181 10.39 4.29 -0.44
CA GLY A 181 10.76 3.48 0.72
C GLY A 181 10.00 3.89 1.98
N VAL A 182 9.44 2.91 2.70
CA VAL A 182 8.72 3.17 3.96
C VAL A 182 9.62 2.79 5.13
N LEU A 183 10.01 3.80 5.93
CA LEU A 183 10.78 3.61 7.15
C LEU A 183 9.86 3.26 8.32
N TYR A 184 10.20 2.19 9.01
CA TYR A 184 9.65 1.80 10.30
C TYR A 184 10.65 0.90 11.04
N GLU A 185 10.62 0.93 12.36
CA GLU A 185 11.59 0.26 13.24
C GLU A 185 11.90 -1.18 12.84
N LYS A 186 10.86 -1.99 12.64
CA LYS A 186 11.03 -3.40 12.30
C LYS A 186 11.73 -3.64 10.96
N ILE A 187 11.57 -2.77 9.95
CA ILE A 187 12.26 -2.95 8.66
C ILE A 187 13.73 -2.66 8.81
N MET A 188 14.09 -1.67 9.64
CA MET A 188 15.48 -1.36 9.92
C MET A 188 16.17 -2.54 10.60
N LEU A 189 15.57 -3.10 11.64
CA LEU A 189 16.10 -4.27 12.34
C LEU A 189 16.21 -5.52 11.45
N ASN A 190 15.21 -5.78 10.62
CA ASN A 190 15.24 -6.92 9.70
C ASN A 190 16.31 -6.77 8.60
N ASN A 191 16.44 -5.56 8.05
CA ASN A 191 17.42 -5.30 6.99
C ASN A 191 18.87 -5.33 7.51
N MET A 192 19.08 -5.03 8.79
CA MET A 192 20.41 -5.16 9.41
C MET A 192 20.91 -6.61 9.48
N SER A 193 20.02 -7.60 9.48
CA SER A 193 20.37 -9.02 9.41
C SER A 193 20.54 -9.53 7.97
N ASP A 194 20.20 -8.71 6.97
CA ASP A 194 20.33 -9.07 5.57
C ASP A 194 21.66 -8.56 5.03
N TRP A 195 22.56 -9.50 4.71
CA TRP A 195 23.89 -9.20 4.19
C TRP A 195 23.88 -8.35 2.91
N ILE A 196 22.79 -8.37 2.13
CA ILE A 196 22.64 -7.57 0.90
C ILE A 196 22.70 -6.05 1.18
N VAL A 197 22.34 -5.63 2.38
CA VAL A 197 22.44 -4.23 2.82
C VAL A 197 23.90 -3.75 2.77
N PHE A 198 24.84 -4.62 3.10
CA PHE A 198 26.27 -4.30 3.09
C PHE A 198 26.86 -4.24 1.67
N HIS A 199 26.15 -4.76 0.66
CA HIS A 199 26.51 -4.64 -0.75
C HIS A 199 25.85 -3.46 -1.47
N THR A 200 24.97 -2.75 -0.80
CA THR A 200 24.38 -1.52 -1.35
C THR A 200 25.44 -0.43 -1.39
N PRO A 201 25.68 0.22 -2.54
CA PRO A 201 26.66 1.30 -2.61
C PRO A 201 26.33 2.39 -1.58
N TRP A 202 27.34 2.82 -0.80
CA TRP A 202 27.19 3.78 0.28
C TRP A 202 26.64 5.14 -0.15
N ASN A 203 26.78 5.47 -1.43
CA ASN A 203 26.27 6.70 -2.04
C ASN A 203 24.89 6.55 -2.71
N THR A 204 24.22 5.41 -2.50
CA THR A 204 22.87 5.17 -3.01
C THR A 204 21.91 6.21 -2.43
N ALA A 205 21.20 6.92 -3.30
CA ALA A 205 20.18 7.87 -2.90
C ALA A 205 18.81 7.18 -2.90
N ILE A 206 18.12 7.26 -1.77
CA ILE A 206 16.78 6.72 -1.60
C ILE A 206 15.88 7.79 -0.99
N GLU A 207 14.67 7.90 -1.50
CA GLU A 207 13.63 8.70 -0.87
C GLU A 207 12.88 7.82 0.14
N TRP A 208 12.75 8.31 1.36
CA TRP A 208 12.05 7.63 2.44
C TRP A 208 10.82 8.42 2.88
N ALA A 209 9.78 7.70 3.25
CA ALA A 209 8.62 8.23 3.96
C ALA A 209 8.38 7.39 5.22
N THR A 210 7.76 7.95 6.25
CA THR A 210 7.33 7.14 7.39
C THR A 210 5.97 6.51 7.12
N ALA A 211 5.66 5.43 7.83
CA ALA A 211 4.33 4.81 7.75
C ALA A 211 3.23 5.80 8.17
N GLU A 212 3.52 6.65 9.17
CA GLU A 212 2.59 7.67 9.67
C GLU A 212 2.29 8.73 8.60
N MET A 213 3.31 9.19 7.86
CA MET A 213 3.12 10.14 6.74
C MET A 213 2.23 9.54 5.67
N SER A 214 2.48 8.27 5.31
CA SER A 214 1.65 7.56 4.33
C SER A 214 0.21 7.37 4.82
N GLY A 215 0.03 7.04 6.09
CA GLY A 215 -1.31 6.95 6.71
C GLY A 215 -2.05 8.28 6.73
N LEU A 216 -1.34 9.38 7.06
CA LEU A 216 -1.89 10.73 7.06
C LEU A 216 -2.31 11.17 5.65
N LEU A 217 -1.50 10.87 4.63
CA LEU A 217 -1.86 11.14 3.24
C LEU A 217 -3.17 10.44 2.86
N LEU A 218 -3.30 9.15 3.18
CA LEU A 218 -4.50 8.37 2.88
C LEU A 218 -5.73 8.94 3.60
N LYS A 219 -5.62 9.29 4.88
CA LYS A 219 -6.69 9.99 5.60
C LYS A 219 -7.08 11.30 4.91
N ASN A 220 -6.11 12.12 4.53
CA ASN A 220 -6.37 13.42 3.89
C ASN A 220 -7.03 13.27 2.52
N ILE A 221 -6.71 12.23 1.74
CA ILE A 221 -7.40 11.94 0.48
C ILE A 221 -8.89 11.68 0.73
N LEU A 222 -9.22 10.88 1.74
CA LEU A 222 -10.62 10.61 2.08
C LEU A 222 -11.34 11.90 2.49
N GLU A 223 -10.80 12.64 3.44
CA GLU A 223 -11.42 13.86 3.98
C GLU A 223 -11.60 14.93 2.89
N LYS A 224 -10.58 15.17 2.06
CA LYS A 224 -10.68 16.12 0.96
C LYS A 224 -11.66 15.67 -0.13
N SER A 225 -11.75 14.35 -0.36
CA SER A 225 -12.73 13.79 -1.29
C SER A 225 -14.18 13.94 -0.77
N ASP A 226 -14.39 13.88 0.55
CA ASP A 226 -15.69 14.04 1.16
C ASP A 226 -16.16 15.49 1.22
N THR A 227 -15.23 16.43 1.36
CA THR A 227 -15.51 17.88 1.35
C THR A 227 -15.46 18.48 -0.06
N GLU A 228 -15.32 17.64 -1.09
CA GLU A 228 -15.19 18.07 -2.50
C GLU A 228 -14.04 19.06 -2.75
N THR A 229 -13.11 19.18 -1.81
CA THR A 229 -11.90 20.03 -1.95
C THR A 229 -10.78 19.30 -2.69
N LEU A 230 -10.92 18.01 -2.94
CA LEU A 230 -10.03 17.25 -3.80
C LEU A 230 -10.42 17.49 -5.26
N SER A 231 -9.49 17.99 -6.08
CA SER A 231 -9.76 18.21 -7.51
C SER A 231 -10.28 16.93 -8.18
N SER A 232 -11.29 17.06 -9.03
CA SER A 232 -11.78 15.94 -9.86
C SER A 232 -10.67 15.31 -10.71
N GLU A 233 -9.66 16.10 -11.07
CA GLU A 233 -8.48 15.66 -11.80
C GLU A 233 -7.53 14.77 -11.00
N PHE A 234 -7.72 14.64 -9.69
CA PHE A 234 -6.93 13.73 -8.85
C PHE A 234 -7.17 12.26 -9.24
N TRP A 235 -8.41 11.94 -9.63
CA TRP A 235 -8.78 10.57 -10.01
C TRP A 235 -8.32 10.23 -11.42
N LYS A 236 -8.17 8.94 -11.70
CA LYS A 236 -7.66 8.36 -12.96
C LYS A 236 -6.21 8.78 -13.24
N LYS A 237 -5.42 8.96 -12.20
CA LYS A 237 -4.01 9.34 -12.29
C LYS A 237 -3.11 8.45 -11.44
N VAL A 238 -1.84 8.52 -11.75
CA VAL A 238 -0.75 7.90 -11.00
C VAL A 238 0.10 9.01 -10.39
N TYR A 239 0.51 8.82 -9.14
CA TYR A 239 1.39 9.75 -8.43
C TYR A 239 2.56 9.01 -7.79
N ASN A 240 3.74 9.61 -7.81
CA ASN A 240 4.83 9.21 -6.94
C ASN A 240 4.61 9.86 -5.58
N ILE A 241 4.69 9.07 -4.51
CA ILE A 241 4.52 9.58 -3.14
C ILE A 241 5.73 9.26 -2.28
N GLY A 242 6.20 10.27 -1.56
CA GLY A 242 7.34 10.21 -0.67
C GLY A 242 7.32 11.45 0.24
N ASN A 243 8.46 11.83 0.81
CA ASN A 243 8.55 13.04 1.64
C ASN A 243 9.08 14.26 0.87
N GLY A 244 9.38 14.12 -0.42
CA GLY A 244 9.92 15.17 -1.27
C GLY A 244 11.39 15.54 -0.97
N LYS A 245 12.05 14.82 -0.06
CA LYS A 245 13.46 15.02 0.28
C LYS A 245 14.23 13.73 0.01
N PHE A 246 15.36 13.88 -0.69
CA PHE A 246 16.28 12.77 -0.93
C PHE A 246 17.38 12.81 0.13
N ALA A 247 17.57 11.70 0.82
CA ALA A 247 18.74 11.48 1.64
C ALA A 247 19.67 10.49 0.91
N ARG A 248 20.95 10.82 0.80
CA ARG A 248 21.96 9.81 0.53
C ARG A 248 22.06 8.98 1.79
N VAL A 249 21.61 7.73 1.71
CA VAL A 249 21.75 6.80 2.81
C VAL A 249 23.20 6.32 2.81
N GLN A 250 24.03 6.97 3.60
CA GLN A 250 25.25 6.36 4.07
C GLN A 250 24.82 5.28 5.06
N VAL A 251 24.61 4.05 4.58
CA VAL A 251 24.10 2.95 5.41
C VAL A 251 24.96 2.76 6.66
N LEU A 252 26.28 2.87 6.53
CA LEU A 252 27.22 2.82 7.65
C LEU A 252 27.01 3.96 8.64
N LYS A 253 26.75 5.18 8.18
CA LYS A 253 26.47 6.33 9.05
C LYS A 253 25.15 6.18 9.77
N LEU A 254 24.11 5.70 9.07
CA LEU A 254 22.84 5.37 9.69
C LEU A 254 22.97 4.29 10.76
N LEU A 255 23.80 3.27 10.50
CA LEU A 255 24.09 2.20 11.45
C LEU A 255 24.84 2.69 12.69
N THR A 256 25.77 3.63 12.53
CA THR A 256 26.53 4.19 13.67
C THR A 256 25.74 5.23 14.49
N GLU A 257 24.75 5.88 13.90
CA GLU A 257 23.90 6.85 14.60
C GLU A 257 22.67 6.20 15.28
N VAL A 258 22.26 5.01 14.87
CA VAL A 258 21.05 4.32 15.35
C VAL A 258 21.37 3.14 16.28
N LEU A 259 22.58 2.64 16.25
CA LEU A 259 23.02 1.57 17.15
C LEU A 259 23.76 2.19 18.34
N PRO A 260 23.35 1.86 19.58
CA PRO A 260 24.06 2.28 20.76
C PRO A 260 25.47 1.68 20.84
#